data_2d7dbdd80044db7e627f66e601d9d8de
#
_entry.id   2d7dbdd80044db7e627f66e601d9d8de
#
_cell.length_a   1.000
_cell.length_b   1.000
_cell.length_c   1.000
_cell.angle_alpha   90.00
_cell.angle_beta   90.00
_cell.angle_gamma   90.00
#
_symmetry.space_group_name_H-M   'P 1'
#
loop_
_entity.id
_entity.type
_entity.pdbx_description
1 polymer ?
#
loop_
_entity_poly.entity_id
_entity_poly.type
_entity_poly.pdbx_seq_one_letter_code
_entity_poly.pdbx_strand_id
1 'polypeptide(L)'
;MYKIGNYEFENFKYRPGHRANYGILAKPGNNEWGMKYSPTYSYDREYEVLKKFSHLQIPKRYEKGTGRGELYEDDKLVLNEYYIVLQNFKGEDLVEYYKQKGIPDSNEIGNVIKYIASATEPLHYLHSKGYVHADIKPGHLILNPDTGEIGLIDLELAIKTGELIKGLTVEYASPEQKQMNNLLRDVTDEKGEKAVLQQVTIDGKTDLYTMGLILFEVLTGKVRAQTSQPPIEINNAVPQKLNEITLGLLEEDPSNRISSAEILKSELATI
;
A
#
# COMPACT_ATOMS: atom_id res chain seq x y z
N MET A 1 28.63 -4.20 3.15
CA MET A 1 28.17 -2.80 3.36
C MET A 1 27.99 -2.21 1.96
N TYR A 2 26.82 -1.67 1.65
CA TYR A 2 26.51 -1.14 0.32
C TYR A 2 26.51 0.40 0.39
N LYS A 3 26.91 1.07 -0.70
CA LYS A 3 26.98 2.53 -0.75
C LYS A 3 26.36 3.06 -2.03
N ILE A 4 25.48 4.07 -1.91
CA ILE A 4 24.97 4.85 -3.06
C ILE A 4 25.20 6.33 -2.75
N GLY A 5 26.03 7.00 -3.53
CA GLY A 5 26.44 8.36 -3.26
C GLY A 5 27.10 8.50 -1.89
N ASN A 6 26.51 9.30 -0.99
CA ASN A 6 27.00 9.52 0.38
C ASN A 6 26.34 8.61 1.43
N TYR A 7 25.53 7.64 1.01
CA TYR A 7 24.75 6.78 1.89
C TYR A 7 25.33 5.37 1.98
N GLU A 8 25.44 4.85 3.19
CA GLU A 8 25.84 3.49 3.50
C GLU A 8 24.65 2.70 4.04
N PHE A 9 24.55 1.41 3.68
CA PHE A 9 23.43 0.53 4.02
C PHE A 9 23.89 -0.71 4.75
N GLU A 10 23.14 -1.10 5.80
CA GLU A 10 23.39 -2.34 6.54
C GLU A 10 22.57 -3.53 6.05
N ASN A 11 21.33 -3.29 5.62
CA ASN A 11 20.42 -4.33 5.20
C ASN A 11 19.88 -4.05 3.80
N PHE A 12 20.30 -4.87 2.87
CA PHE A 12 19.90 -4.82 1.48
C PHE A 12 18.85 -5.90 1.20
N LYS A 13 17.68 -5.51 0.68
CA LYS A 13 16.70 -6.43 0.13
C LYS A 13 16.63 -6.25 -1.38
N TYR A 14 17.34 -7.07 -2.12
CA TYR A 14 17.13 -7.23 -3.54
C TYR A 14 15.83 -8.00 -3.76
N ARG A 15 14.93 -7.45 -4.57
CA ARG A 15 13.68 -8.12 -4.97
C ARG A 15 13.70 -8.31 -6.48
N PRO A 16 14.11 -9.50 -7.00
CA PRO A 16 14.09 -9.79 -8.42
C PRO A 16 12.68 -9.57 -8.99
N GLY A 17 12.58 -8.84 -10.13
CA GLY A 17 11.30 -8.55 -10.77
C GLY A 17 10.55 -7.32 -10.24
N HIS A 18 11.03 -6.66 -9.19
CA HIS A 18 10.48 -5.38 -8.74
C HIS A 18 11.21 -4.20 -9.41
N ARG A 19 10.48 -3.08 -9.63
CA ARG A 19 11.04 -1.85 -10.23
C ARG A 19 12.04 -1.15 -9.33
N ALA A 20 12.01 -1.42 -8.01
CA ALA A 20 12.81 -0.75 -7.00
C ALA A 20 13.43 -1.75 -6.03
N ASN A 21 14.67 -1.50 -5.65
CA ASN A 21 15.34 -2.10 -4.52
C ASN A 21 15.21 -1.21 -3.29
N TYR A 22 15.31 -1.79 -2.11
CA TYR A 22 15.16 -1.06 -0.85
C TYR A 22 16.30 -1.41 0.11
N GLY A 23 16.88 -0.40 0.74
CA GLY A 23 17.90 -0.54 1.77
C GLY A 23 17.62 0.38 2.97
N ILE A 24 17.92 -0.09 4.17
CA ILE A 24 17.85 0.71 5.40
C ILE A 24 19.19 1.43 5.56
N LEU A 25 19.15 2.75 5.76
CA LEU A 25 20.36 3.56 5.92
C LEU A 25 21.05 3.26 7.24
N ALA A 26 22.33 2.88 7.16
CA ALA A 26 23.22 2.78 8.28
C ALA A 26 23.71 4.17 8.69
N LYS A 27 22.94 4.90 9.49
CA LYS A 27 23.51 5.99 10.30
C LYS A 27 23.64 5.53 11.73
N PRO A 28 24.79 5.77 12.40
CA PRO A 28 24.93 5.44 13.82
C PRO A 28 23.81 6.14 14.61
N GLY A 29 22.91 5.32 15.17
CA GLY A 29 21.86 5.75 16.07
C GLY A 29 20.44 5.80 15.55
N ASN A 30 20.14 5.60 14.25
CA ASN A 30 18.79 5.72 13.74
C ASN A 30 18.53 4.88 12.49
N ASN A 31 17.81 3.76 12.64
CA ASN A 31 17.15 3.04 11.54
C ASN A 31 15.86 3.75 11.03
N GLU A 32 15.81 5.08 11.17
CA GLU A 32 14.61 5.90 10.86
C GLU A 32 14.47 6.20 9.38
N TRP A 33 15.49 5.95 8.58
CA TRP A 33 15.49 6.30 7.16
C TRP A 33 15.78 5.07 6.30
N GLY A 34 15.05 4.96 5.21
CA GLY A 34 15.24 3.97 4.18
C GLY A 34 15.47 4.63 2.83
N MET A 35 16.04 3.89 1.90
CA MET A 35 16.23 4.32 0.52
C MET A 35 15.59 3.32 -0.42
N LYS A 36 14.77 3.81 -1.34
CA LYS A 36 14.42 3.11 -2.57
C LYS A 36 15.39 3.54 -3.66
N TYR A 37 15.83 2.62 -4.50
CA TYR A 37 16.70 2.91 -5.63
C TYR A 37 16.43 1.99 -6.82
N SER A 38 16.72 2.49 -8.02
CA SER A 38 16.52 1.78 -9.28
C SER A 38 17.45 2.31 -10.36
N PRO A 39 18.05 1.45 -11.19
CA PRO A 39 18.87 1.91 -12.32
C PRO A 39 18.05 2.52 -13.45
N THR A 40 16.75 2.27 -13.51
CA THR A 40 15.91 2.65 -14.66
C THR A 40 14.70 3.50 -14.29
N TYR A 41 14.39 3.65 -13.00
CA TYR A 41 13.15 4.28 -12.54
C TYR A 41 13.42 5.54 -11.73
N SER A 42 12.90 6.69 -12.17
CA SER A 42 12.96 7.96 -11.43
C SER A 42 11.85 8.04 -10.37
N TYR A 43 12.22 8.46 -9.15
CA TYR A 43 11.30 8.68 -8.04
C TYR A 43 10.71 10.10 -7.98
N ASP A 44 10.81 10.86 -9.07
CA ASP A 44 10.33 12.25 -9.12
C ASP A 44 8.86 12.35 -8.73
N ARG A 45 8.03 11.44 -9.24
CA ARG A 45 6.61 11.43 -8.96
C ARG A 45 6.31 11.16 -7.47
N GLU A 46 6.85 10.09 -6.90
CA GLU A 46 6.65 9.76 -5.49
C GLU A 46 7.11 10.92 -4.59
N TYR A 47 8.27 11.49 -4.88
CA TYR A 47 8.79 12.63 -4.14
C TYR A 47 7.87 13.85 -4.19
N GLU A 48 7.34 14.20 -5.37
CA GLU A 48 6.43 15.35 -5.55
C GLU A 48 5.03 15.07 -4.93
N VAL A 49 4.56 13.83 -4.94
CA VAL A 49 3.32 13.44 -4.25
C VAL A 49 3.50 13.55 -2.75
N LEU A 50 4.57 12.98 -2.19
CA LEU A 50 4.85 13.03 -0.75
C LEU A 50 5.05 14.45 -0.20
N LYS A 51 5.46 15.42 -1.02
CA LYS A 51 5.52 16.85 -0.64
C LYS A 51 4.19 17.41 -0.15
N LYS A 52 3.08 16.83 -0.59
CA LYS A 52 1.73 17.33 -0.34
C LYS A 52 1.17 16.85 0.98
N PHE A 53 1.85 15.90 1.62
CA PHE A 53 1.36 15.21 2.82
C PHE A 53 2.27 15.43 4.02
N SER A 54 1.64 15.56 5.18
CA SER A 54 2.29 15.61 6.49
C SER A 54 1.42 14.84 7.48
N HIS A 55 1.68 13.54 7.62
CA HIS A 55 0.97 12.64 8.51
C HIS A 55 1.96 11.67 9.15
N LEU A 56 1.73 11.28 10.42
CA LEU A 56 2.66 10.43 11.16
C LEU A 56 2.85 9.04 10.55
N GLN A 57 1.79 8.51 9.94
CA GLN A 57 1.76 7.18 9.33
C GLN A 57 2.00 7.21 7.81
N ILE A 58 2.39 8.34 7.23
CA ILE A 58 2.85 8.48 5.84
C ILE A 58 4.32 8.88 5.87
N PRO A 59 5.22 8.25 5.09
CA PRO A 59 6.65 8.51 5.17
C PRO A 59 6.99 9.97 4.88
N LYS A 60 7.79 10.57 5.74
CA LYS A 60 8.45 11.84 5.41
C LYS A 60 9.49 11.55 4.35
N ARG A 61 9.52 12.37 3.29
CA ARG A 61 10.63 12.38 2.34
C ARG A 61 11.80 13.18 2.90
N TYR A 62 13.01 12.74 2.60
CA TYR A 62 14.22 13.48 2.91
C TYR A 62 14.80 14.11 1.66
N GLU A 63 15.29 13.28 0.74
CA GLU A 63 15.83 13.75 -0.54
C GLU A 63 15.61 12.72 -1.66
N LYS A 64 15.87 13.15 -2.89
CA LYS A 64 15.99 12.30 -4.07
C LYS A 64 17.21 12.71 -4.86
N GLY A 65 17.73 11.82 -5.67
CA GLY A 65 18.86 12.13 -6.53
C GLY A 65 19.18 11.02 -7.52
N THR A 66 20.25 11.26 -8.24
CA THR A 66 20.96 10.25 -9.03
C THR A 66 22.35 10.10 -8.45
N GLY A 67 22.78 8.90 -8.17
CA GLY A 67 24.10 8.62 -7.61
C GLY A 67 24.79 7.51 -8.37
N ARG A 68 26.13 7.51 -8.35
CA ARG A 68 26.89 6.30 -8.69
C ARG A 68 26.74 5.36 -7.50
N GLY A 69 26.03 4.25 -7.71
CA GLY A 69 25.98 3.16 -6.75
C GLY A 69 27.22 2.30 -6.88
N GLU A 70 27.96 2.13 -5.80
CA GLU A 70 28.98 1.09 -5.66
C GLU A 70 28.32 -0.05 -4.88
N LEU A 71 27.58 -0.89 -5.59
CA LEU A 71 27.12 -2.17 -5.08
C LEU A 71 28.18 -3.22 -5.37
N TYR A 72 28.88 -3.66 -4.34
CA TYR A 72 29.77 -4.80 -4.43
C TYR A 72 28.96 -6.07 -4.20
N GLU A 73 28.45 -6.64 -5.26
CA GLU A 73 28.01 -8.02 -5.31
C GLU A 73 28.93 -8.73 -6.29
N ASP A 74 29.74 -9.65 -5.82
CA ASP A 74 30.71 -10.43 -6.62
C ASP A 74 31.65 -9.58 -7.53
N ASP A 75 32.24 -8.51 -6.98
CA ASP A 75 33.15 -7.60 -7.69
C ASP A 75 32.59 -6.86 -8.91
N LYS A 76 31.27 -6.75 -9.05
CA LYS A 76 30.63 -5.97 -10.11
C LYS A 76 30.12 -4.62 -9.65
N LEU A 77 30.62 -3.57 -10.29
CA LEU A 77 30.15 -2.21 -10.15
C LEU A 77 28.81 -2.04 -10.88
N VAL A 78 27.73 -1.71 -10.16
CA VAL A 78 26.44 -1.30 -10.74
C VAL A 78 26.41 0.22 -10.87
N LEU A 79 26.20 0.71 -12.10
CA LEU A 79 26.36 2.13 -12.44
C LEU A 79 25.02 2.88 -12.45
N ASN A 80 25.04 4.14 -11.96
CA ASN A 80 24.00 5.17 -12.03
C ASN A 80 22.59 4.72 -11.62
N GLU A 81 22.23 4.99 -10.38
CA GLU A 81 20.90 4.68 -9.86
C GLU A 81 20.15 5.97 -9.47
N TYR A 82 18.86 6.01 -9.75
CA TYR A 82 17.95 6.97 -9.16
C TYR A 82 17.64 6.52 -7.73
N TYR A 83 17.54 7.44 -6.79
CA TYR A 83 17.18 7.13 -5.42
C TYR A 83 16.20 8.14 -4.82
N ILE A 84 15.46 7.69 -3.82
CA ILE A 84 14.68 8.52 -2.89
C ILE A 84 14.93 8.04 -1.47
N VAL A 85 15.20 8.98 -0.56
CA VAL A 85 15.38 8.72 0.87
C VAL A 85 14.08 9.10 1.59
N LEU A 86 13.52 8.14 2.30
CA LEU A 86 12.24 8.22 2.98
C LEU A 86 12.38 7.81 4.45
N GLN A 87 11.43 8.28 5.28
CA GLN A 87 11.27 7.73 6.61
C GLN A 87 11.00 6.23 6.53
N ASN A 88 11.74 5.46 7.31
CA ASN A 88 11.53 4.02 7.45
C ASN A 88 10.60 3.75 8.64
N PHE A 89 9.48 3.05 8.41
CA PHE A 89 8.62 2.59 9.49
C PHE A 89 9.18 1.29 10.06
N LYS A 90 9.36 1.25 11.39
CA LYS A 90 9.71 0.02 12.10
C LYS A 90 8.52 -0.94 12.02
N GLY A 91 8.76 -2.17 11.60
CA GLY A 91 7.73 -3.18 11.53
C GLY A 91 7.85 -4.08 10.31
N GLU A 92 6.78 -4.77 9.99
CA GLU A 92 6.69 -5.69 8.88
C GLU A 92 5.33 -5.58 8.16
N ASP A 93 5.23 -6.16 6.97
CA ASP A 93 3.99 -6.29 6.22
C ASP A 93 2.89 -6.96 7.06
N LEU A 94 1.71 -6.35 7.13
CA LEU A 94 0.59 -6.83 7.94
C LEU A 94 0.16 -8.26 7.59
N VAL A 95 0.10 -8.60 6.30
CA VAL A 95 -0.31 -9.95 5.86
C VAL A 95 0.81 -10.95 6.15
N GLU A 96 2.07 -10.57 5.95
CA GLU A 96 3.22 -11.41 6.25
C GLU A 96 3.31 -11.72 7.74
N TYR A 97 3.03 -10.74 8.62
CA TYR A 97 2.91 -10.94 10.05
C TYR A 97 1.90 -12.05 10.39
N TYR A 98 0.69 -12.03 9.77
CA TYR A 98 -0.31 -13.07 10.01
C TYR A 98 -0.02 -14.40 9.30
N LYS A 99 0.72 -14.41 8.19
CA LYS A 99 1.22 -15.67 7.60
C LYS A 99 2.16 -16.40 8.55
N GLN A 100 2.99 -15.66 9.28
CA GLN A 100 3.92 -16.23 10.27
C GLN A 100 3.20 -16.61 11.57
N LYS A 101 2.27 -15.78 12.02
CA LYS A 101 1.52 -15.97 13.28
C LYS A 101 0.40 -17.02 13.16
N GLY A 102 -0.16 -17.21 11.97
CA GLY A 102 -1.33 -18.04 11.69
C GLY A 102 -2.61 -17.25 11.60
N ILE A 103 -3.71 -17.94 11.25
CA ILE A 103 -5.05 -17.35 11.16
C ILE A 103 -5.46 -16.87 12.56
N PRO A 104 -5.97 -15.62 12.69
CA PRO A 104 -6.31 -15.04 14.00
C PRO A 104 -7.43 -15.83 14.69
N ASP A 105 -7.19 -16.20 15.92
CA ASP A 105 -8.19 -16.77 16.82
C ASP A 105 -9.03 -15.68 17.51
N SER A 106 -9.96 -16.05 18.39
CA SER A 106 -10.84 -15.13 19.09
C SER A 106 -10.09 -14.09 19.96
N ASN A 107 -8.87 -14.40 20.43
CA ASN A 107 -8.07 -13.47 21.21
C ASN A 107 -7.35 -12.45 20.31
N GLU A 108 -7.07 -12.84 19.05
CA GLU A 108 -6.36 -11.99 18.09
C GLU A 108 -7.28 -11.09 17.26
N ILE A 109 -8.56 -11.38 17.16
CA ILE A 109 -9.52 -10.57 16.38
C ILE A 109 -9.51 -9.10 16.82
N GLY A 110 -9.41 -8.83 18.13
CA GLY A 110 -9.28 -7.46 18.65
C GLY A 110 -8.04 -6.72 18.12
N ASN A 111 -6.92 -7.41 17.95
CA ASN A 111 -5.72 -6.86 17.34
C ASN A 111 -5.91 -6.59 15.84
N VAL A 112 -6.55 -7.51 15.10
CA VAL A 112 -6.88 -7.28 13.68
C VAL A 112 -7.72 -6.01 13.52
N ILE A 113 -8.77 -5.86 14.32
CA ILE A 113 -9.64 -4.67 14.32
C ILE A 113 -8.81 -3.40 14.59
N LYS A 114 -7.96 -3.42 15.61
CA LYS A 114 -7.06 -2.31 15.96
C LYS A 114 -6.12 -1.94 14.79
N TYR A 115 -5.52 -2.93 14.13
CA TYR A 115 -4.57 -2.69 13.04
C TYR A 115 -5.28 -2.13 11.79
N ILE A 116 -6.44 -2.68 11.42
CA ILE A 116 -7.23 -2.15 10.31
C ILE A 116 -7.73 -0.74 10.62
N ALA A 117 -8.20 -0.48 11.84
CA ALA A 117 -8.59 0.87 12.28
C ALA A 117 -7.40 1.85 12.21
N SER A 118 -6.18 1.43 12.59
CA SER A 118 -4.97 2.24 12.45
C SER A 118 -4.67 2.56 10.98
N ALA A 119 -4.87 1.60 10.06
CA ALA A 119 -4.65 1.81 8.63
C ALA A 119 -5.66 2.79 8.01
N THR A 120 -6.85 2.98 8.59
CA THR A 120 -7.83 3.95 8.10
C THR A 120 -7.39 5.41 8.29
N GLU A 121 -6.52 5.70 9.26
CA GLU A 121 -6.10 7.08 9.58
C GLU A 121 -5.33 7.73 8.41
N PRO A 122 -4.21 7.15 7.91
CA PRO A 122 -3.50 7.72 6.77
C PRO A 122 -4.34 7.71 5.50
N LEU A 123 -5.27 6.74 5.32
CA LEU A 123 -6.20 6.73 4.20
C LEU A 123 -7.21 7.88 4.27
N HIS A 124 -7.86 8.07 5.43
CA HIS A 124 -8.77 9.20 5.64
C HIS A 124 -8.06 10.53 5.36
N TYR A 125 -6.85 10.70 5.87
CA TYR A 125 -6.06 11.90 5.62
C TYR A 125 -5.78 12.10 4.13
N LEU A 126 -5.36 11.05 3.40
CA LEU A 126 -5.08 11.09 1.97
C LEU A 126 -6.35 11.49 1.18
N HIS A 127 -7.48 10.81 1.48
CA HIS A 127 -8.77 11.06 0.84
C HIS A 127 -9.29 12.47 1.13
N SER A 128 -9.10 13.00 2.36
CA SER A 128 -9.47 14.38 2.72
C SER A 128 -8.71 15.45 1.93
N LYS A 129 -7.52 15.09 1.40
CA LYS A 129 -6.73 15.94 0.49
C LYS A 129 -7.09 15.74 -0.99
N GLY A 130 -8.12 14.94 -1.29
CA GLY A 130 -8.55 14.64 -2.64
C GLY A 130 -7.62 13.69 -3.40
N TYR A 131 -6.88 12.83 -2.68
CA TYR A 131 -6.00 11.83 -3.28
C TYR A 131 -6.49 10.41 -2.97
N VAL A 132 -6.20 9.49 -3.89
CA VAL A 132 -6.40 8.05 -3.78
C VAL A 132 -5.02 7.41 -3.85
N HIS A 133 -4.73 6.44 -2.99
CA HIS A 133 -3.46 5.71 -3.04
C HIS A 133 -3.33 4.90 -4.33
N ALA A 134 -4.41 4.23 -4.71
CA ALA A 134 -4.60 3.49 -5.96
C ALA A 134 -3.68 2.26 -6.18
N ASP A 135 -2.80 1.93 -5.22
CA ASP A 135 -1.96 0.72 -5.26
C ASP A 135 -1.73 0.16 -3.84
N ILE A 136 -2.75 0.14 -3.00
CA ILE A 136 -2.62 -0.53 -1.69
C ILE A 136 -2.45 -2.03 -1.92
N LYS A 137 -1.52 -2.63 -1.19
CA LYS A 137 -1.26 -4.08 -1.17
C LYS A 137 -0.57 -4.43 0.14
N PRO A 138 -0.44 -5.70 0.51
CA PRO A 138 0.15 -6.11 1.78
C PRO A 138 1.45 -5.39 2.11
N GLY A 139 2.43 -5.38 1.18
CA GLY A 139 3.72 -4.73 1.38
C GLY A 139 3.69 -3.20 1.56
N HIS A 140 2.54 -2.55 1.43
CA HIS A 140 2.36 -1.12 1.64
C HIS A 140 1.74 -0.75 3.00
N LEU A 141 1.35 -1.76 3.81
CA LEU A 141 0.84 -1.61 5.18
C LEU A 141 1.85 -2.19 6.17
N ILE A 142 2.68 -1.32 6.74
CA ILE A 142 3.75 -1.72 7.66
C ILE A 142 3.23 -1.68 9.10
N LEU A 143 3.02 -2.84 9.69
CA LEU A 143 2.59 -3.00 11.08
C LEU A 143 3.79 -2.87 12.02
N ASN A 144 3.71 -1.98 12.98
CA ASN A 144 4.52 -2.03 14.17
C ASN A 144 3.78 -2.84 15.25
N PRO A 145 4.16 -4.09 15.54
CA PRO A 145 3.42 -4.93 16.47
C PRO A 145 3.52 -4.46 17.93
N ASP A 146 4.54 -3.67 18.29
CA ASP A 146 4.72 -3.12 19.64
C ASP A 146 3.67 -2.05 19.95
N THR A 147 3.30 -1.22 18.98
CA THR A 147 2.33 -0.13 19.13
C THR A 147 0.96 -0.43 18.53
N GLY A 148 0.91 -1.31 17.55
CA GLY A 148 -0.27 -1.59 16.72
C GLY A 148 -0.54 -0.52 15.66
N GLU A 149 0.42 0.37 15.40
CA GLU A 149 0.32 1.38 14.35
C GLU A 149 0.66 0.81 12.99
N ILE A 150 -0.06 1.28 11.98
CA ILE A 150 0.18 0.94 10.57
C ILE A 150 0.77 2.14 9.85
N GLY A 151 1.96 1.99 9.28
CA GLY A 151 2.52 2.92 8.30
C GLY A 151 2.00 2.59 6.89
N LEU A 152 1.48 3.60 6.18
CA LEU A 152 1.07 3.49 4.77
C LEU A 152 2.19 4.04 3.89
N ILE A 153 2.80 3.18 3.07
CA ILE A 153 3.97 3.52 2.25
C ILE A 153 3.67 3.39 0.76
N ASP A 154 4.58 3.91 -0.06
CA ASP A 154 4.57 3.76 -1.52
C ASP A 154 3.44 4.52 -2.24
N LEU A 155 3.52 5.86 -2.23
CA LEU A 155 2.57 6.73 -2.91
C LEU A 155 2.93 6.99 -4.40
N GLU A 156 3.71 6.11 -5.01
CA GLU A 156 4.15 6.25 -6.41
C GLU A 156 2.97 6.32 -7.39
N LEU A 157 1.96 5.45 -7.20
CA LEU A 157 0.78 5.39 -8.05
C LEU A 157 -0.38 6.26 -7.55
N ALA A 158 -0.21 6.99 -6.44
CA ALA A 158 -1.28 7.85 -5.93
C ALA A 158 -1.70 8.92 -6.95
N ILE A 159 -3.01 9.12 -7.07
CA ILE A 159 -3.65 10.06 -8.02
C ILE A 159 -4.60 10.98 -7.28
N LYS A 160 -5.02 12.06 -7.92
CA LYS A 160 -6.17 12.82 -7.45
C LYS A 160 -7.46 12.05 -7.77
N THR A 161 -8.46 12.24 -6.93
CA THR A 161 -9.80 11.72 -7.18
C THR A 161 -10.28 12.11 -8.57
N GLY A 162 -10.74 11.13 -9.34
CA GLY A 162 -11.23 11.34 -10.71
C GLY A 162 -10.14 11.46 -11.78
N GLU A 163 -8.86 11.24 -11.46
CA GLU A 163 -7.81 11.11 -12.47
C GLU A 163 -7.70 9.65 -12.98
N LEU A 164 -7.04 9.49 -14.12
CA LEU A 164 -6.71 8.17 -14.66
C LEU A 164 -5.68 7.46 -13.79
N ILE A 165 -5.82 6.14 -13.64
CA ILE A 165 -4.80 5.32 -12.96
C ILE A 165 -3.47 5.37 -13.73
N LYS A 166 -2.37 5.24 -12.99
CA LYS A 166 -1.00 5.22 -13.55
C LYS A 166 -0.41 3.81 -13.64
N GLY A 167 -1.10 2.86 -13.07
CA GLY A 167 -0.77 1.44 -13.02
C GLY A 167 -1.68 0.76 -12.01
N LEU A 168 -1.55 -0.55 -11.87
CA LEU A 168 -2.25 -1.33 -10.85
C LEU A 168 -1.50 -2.62 -10.54
N THR A 169 -1.71 -3.15 -9.34
CA THR A 169 -1.35 -4.51 -8.95
C THR A 169 -2.61 -5.38 -9.12
N VAL A 170 -2.64 -6.24 -10.14
CA VAL A 170 -3.86 -6.95 -10.61
C VAL A 170 -4.57 -7.72 -9.50
N GLU A 171 -3.80 -8.35 -8.60
CA GLU A 171 -4.30 -9.16 -7.50
C GLU A 171 -5.08 -8.36 -6.46
N TYR A 172 -4.72 -7.09 -6.28
CA TYR A 172 -5.31 -6.18 -5.28
C TYR A 172 -6.12 -5.05 -5.90
N ALA A 173 -6.22 -4.99 -7.23
CA ALA A 173 -6.96 -3.95 -7.92
C ALA A 173 -8.47 -4.11 -7.72
N SER A 174 -9.15 -2.98 -7.49
CA SER A 174 -10.61 -2.91 -7.44
C SER A 174 -11.27 -3.18 -8.79
N PRO A 175 -12.57 -3.52 -8.84
CA PRO A 175 -13.30 -3.68 -10.09
C PRO A 175 -13.21 -2.48 -11.02
N GLU A 176 -13.38 -1.26 -10.48
CA GLU A 176 -13.30 0.00 -11.24
C GLU A 176 -11.89 0.27 -11.79
N GLN A 177 -10.82 -0.10 -11.06
CA GLN A 177 -9.45 -0.01 -11.59
C GLN A 177 -9.23 -0.98 -12.76
N LYS A 178 -9.70 -2.21 -12.63
CA LYS A 178 -9.64 -3.21 -13.71
C LYS A 178 -10.44 -2.77 -14.94
N GLN A 179 -11.64 -2.19 -14.73
CA GLN A 179 -12.45 -1.62 -15.79
C GLN A 179 -11.72 -0.47 -16.49
N MET A 180 -11.21 0.51 -15.74
CA MET A 180 -10.46 1.64 -16.29
C MET A 180 -9.23 1.17 -17.06
N ASN A 181 -8.45 0.23 -16.51
CA ASN A 181 -7.29 -0.34 -17.18
C ASN A 181 -7.63 -1.03 -18.52
N ASN A 182 -8.76 -1.73 -18.56
CA ASN A 182 -9.22 -2.37 -19.80
C ASN A 182 -9.64 -1.34 -20.85
N LEU A 183 -10.36 -0.30 -20.44
CA LEU A 183 -10.78 0.79 -21.32
C LEU A 183 -9.59 1.58 -21.90
N LEU A 184 -8.51 1.72 -21.12
CA LEU A 184 -7.31 2.46 -21.52
C LEU A 184 -6.42 1.71 -22.52
N ARG A 185 -6.59 0.40 -22.72
CA ARG A 185 -5.70 -0.40 -23.58
C ARG A 185 -5.58 0.11 -25.02
N ASP A 186 -6.69 0.60 -25.57
CA ASP A 186 -6.78 1.04 -26.97
C ASP A 186 -6.87 2.57 -27.08
N VAL A 187 -6.68 3.29 -25.98
CA VAL A 187 -6.72 4.76 -25.94
C VAL A 187 -5.36 5.34 -26.25
N THR A 188 -5.30 6.22 -27.26
CA THR A 188 -4.04 6.84 -27.72
C THR A 188 -4.06 8.37 -27.69
N ASP A 189 -5.20 8.98 -27.34
CA ASP A 189 -5.38 10.43 -27.33
C ASP A 189 -6.20 10.94 -26.13
N GLU A 190 -6.11 12.22 -25.85
CA GLU A 190 -6.84 12.89 -24.78
C GLU A 190 -8.36 12.76 -24.87
N LYS A 191 -8.92 12.61 -26.08
CA LYS A 191 -10.38 12.46 -26.26
C LYS A 191 -10.82 11.10 -25.76
N GLY A 192 -10.06 10.06 -26.03
CA GLY A 192 -10.28 8.73 -25.49
C GLY A 192 -10.12 8.69 -23.97
N GLU A 193 -9.09 9.35 -23.42
CA GLU A 193 -8.90 9.48 -21.97
C GLU A 193 -10.10 10.15 -21.29
N LYS A 194 -10.61 11.24 -21.85
CA LYS A 194 -11.81 11.91 -21.34
C LYS A 194 -13.06 11.02 -21.42
N ALA A 195 -13.20 10.21 -22.47
CA ALA A 195 -14.30 9.27 -22.60
C ALA A 195 -14.23 8.14 -21.53
N VAL A 196 -13.03 7.70 -21.16
CA VAL A 196 -12.84 6.74 -20.06
C VAL A 196 -13.26 7.35 -18.72
N LEU A 197 -12.84 8.58 -18.44
CA LEU A 197 -13.21 9.31 -17.19
C LEU A 197 -14.71 9.56 -17.04
N GLN A 198 -15.48 9.61 -18.15
CA GLN A 198 -16.94 9.70 -18.11
C GLN A 198 -17.62 8.36 -17.74
N GLN A 199 -16.91 7.23 -17.89
CA GLN A 199 -17.46 5.90 -17.62
C GLN A 199 -17.06 5.34 -16.28
N VAL A 200 -15.83 5.66 -15.80
CA VAL A 200 -15.27 5.10 -14.58
C VAL A 200 -14.60 6.18 -13.76
N THR A 201 -14.96 6.23 -12.49
CA THR A 201 -14.35 7.16 -11.52
C THR A 201 -13.52 6.37 -10.50
N ILE A 202 -12.30 6.83 -10.24
CA ILE A 202 -11.44 6.35 -9.16
C ILE A 202 -11.52 7.35 -8.01
N ASP A 203 -11.95 6.87 -6.84
CA ASP A 203 -12.06 7.65 -5.61
C ASP A 203 -11.58 6.85 -4.39
N GLY A 204 -11.75 7.37 -3.18
CA GLY A 204 -11.33 6.72 -1.94
C GLY A 204 -11.94 5.32 -1.71
N LYS A 205 -13.08 5.00 -2.32
CA LYS A 205 -13.70 3.67 -2.22
C LYS A 205 -12.88 2.59 -2.94
N THR A 206 -12.06 2.98 -3.92
CA THR A 206 -11.07 2.12 -4.57
C THR A 206 -10.09 1.54 -3.55
N ASP A 207 -9.52 2.40 -2.70
CA ASP A 207 -8.61 1.97 -1.63
C ASP A 207 -9.33 1.12 -0.58
N LEU A 208 -10.60 1.41 -0.28
CA LEU A 208 -11.41 0.64 0.66
C LEU A 208 -11.68 -0.79 0.18
N TYR A 209 -11.89 -0.99 -1.13
CA TYR A 209 -12.00 -2.33 -1.69
C TYR A 209 -10.72 -3.14 -1.44
N THR A 210 -9.58 -2.53 -1.68
CA THR A 210 -8.29 -3.18 -1.45
C THR A 210 -8.05 -3.47 0.03
N MET A 211 -8.47 -2.57 0.93
CA MET A 211 -8.47 -2.84 2.37
C MET A 211 -9.34 -4.05 2.71
N GLY A 212 -10.48 -4.22 2.03
CA GLY A 212 -11.33 -5.42 2.14
C GLY A 212 -10.62 -6.70 1.72
N LEU A 213 -9.86 -6.67 0.62
CA LEU A 213 -9.05 -7.82 0.18
C LEU A 213 -7.98 -8.20 1.22
N ILE A 214 -7.27 -7.20 1.76
CA ILE A 214 -6.24 -7.42 2.78
C ILE A 214 -6.86 -7.95 4.08
N LEU A 215 -7.97 -7.35 4.54
CA LEU A 215 -8.68 -7.82 5.73
C LEU A 215 -9.16 -9.26 5.54
N PHE A 216 -9.71 -9.60 4.38
CA PHE A 216 -10.10 -10.97 4.06
C PHE A 216 -8.91 -11.93 4.15
N GLU A 217 -7.76 -11.57 3.57
CA GLU A 217 -6.55 -12.40 3.58
C GLU A 217 -6.02 -12.58 5.01
N VAL A 218 -6.00 -11.52 5.83
CA VAL A 218 -5.61 -11.59 7.24
C VAL A 218 -6.53 -12.52 8.04
N LEU A 219 -7.85 -12.39 7.86
CA LEU A 219 -8.84 -13.17 8.61
C LEU A 219 -8.88 -14.66 8.24
N THR A 220 -8.54 -15.00 7.01
CA THR A 220 -8.76 -16.34 6.45
C THR A 220 -7.49 -17.08 6.03
N GLY A 221 -6.37 -16.38 5.91
CA GLY A 221 -5.12 -16.89 5.32
C GLY A 221 -5.23 -17.19 3.81
N LYS A 222 -6.32 -16.74 3.14
CA LYS A 222 -6.59 -17.01 1.72
C LYS A 222 -6.76 -15.70 0.95
N VAL A 223 -6.26 -15.67 -0.27
CA VAL A 223 -6.56 -14.59 -1.21
C VAL A 223 -8.01 -14.71 -1.67
N ARG A 224 -8.75 -13.60 -1.74
CA ARG A 224 -10.18 -13.59 -2.09
C ARG A 224 -10.48 -14.26 -3.43
N ALA A 225 -9.58 -14.16 -4.41
CA ALA A 225 -9.74 -14.84 -5.71
C ALA A 225 -9.78 -16.38 -5.64
N GLN A 226 -9.37 -16.97 -4.52
CA GLN A 226 -9.35 -18.43 -4.33
C GLN A 226 -10.66 -19.00 -3.80
N THR A 227 -11.59 -18.17 -3.30
CA THR A 227 -12.82 -18.61 -2.68
C THR A 227 -13.92 -17.56 -2.72
N SER A 228 -15.18 -18.00 -2.83
CA SER A 228 -16.36 -17.14 -2.67
C SER A 228 -16.93 -17.18 -1.24
N GLN A 229 -16.41 -18.05 -0.37
CA GLN A 229 -16.89 -18.16 1.00
C GLN A 229 -16.66 -16.86 1.79
N PRO A 230 -17.61 -16.46 2.66
CA PRO A 230 -17.40 -15.32 3.56
C PRO A 230 -16.35 -15.67 4.64
N PRO A 231 -15.68 -14.67 5.23
CA PRO A 231 -14.66 -14.89 6.26
C PRO A 231 -15.12 -15.78 7.41
N ILE A 232 -16.35 -15.61 7.89
CA ILE A 232 -16.91 -16.35 9.03
C ILE A 232 -17.06 -17.86 8.78
N GLU A 233 -17.25 -18.28 7.52
CA GLU A 233 -17.32 -19.70 7.15
C GLU A 233 -15.93 -20.36 7.08
N ILE A 234 -14.87 -19.57 6.89
CA ILE A 234 -13.48 -20.05 6.81
C ILE A 234 -12.84 -20.03 8.20
N ASN A 235 -13.13 -18.96 8.97
CA ASN A 235 -12.62 -18.76 10.31
C ASN A 235 -13.77 -18.42 11.25
N ASN A 236 -14.18 -19.38 12.10
CA ASN A 236 -15.28 -19.24 13.04
C ASN A 236 -15.01 -18.27 14.20
N ALA A 237 -13.77 -17.79 14.36
CA ALA A 237 -13.42 -16.74 15.30
C ALA A 237 -13.86 -15.34 14.83
N VAL A 238 -14.19 -15.18 13.55
CA VAL A 238 -14.62 -13.89 12.98
C VAL A 238 -16.03 -13.53 13.46
N PRO A 239 -16.22 -12.40 14.17
CA PRO A 239 -17.53 -11.95 14.57
C PRO A 239 -18.41 -11.60 13.36
N GLN A 240 -19.73 -11.78 13.49
CA GLN A 240 -20.70 -11.47 12.44
C GLN A 240 -20.52 -10.05 11.88
N LYS A 241 -20.37 -9.05 12.76
CA LYS A 241 -20.19 -7.65 12.35
C LYS A 241 -18.90 -7.43 11.54
N LEU A 242 -17.79 -8.08 11.92
CA LEU A 242 -16.53 -7.98 11.16
C LEU A 242 -16.63 -8.65 9.79
N ASN A 243 -17.36 -9.77 9.72
CA ASN A 243 -17.70 -10.43 8.46
C ASN A 243 -18.49 -9.49 7.53
N GLU A 244 -19.54 -8.83 8.06
CA GLU A 244 -20.36 -7.87 7.30
C GLU A 244 -19.53 -6.68 6.81
N ILE A 245 -18.67 -6.11 7.65
CA ILE A 245 -17.75 -5.03 7.27
C ILE A 245 -16.83 -5.49 6.13
N THR A 246 -16.23 -6.70 6.26
CA THR A 246 -15.33 -7.23 5.24
C THR A 246 -16.04 -7.39 3.90
N LEU A 247 -17.25 -7.94 3.89
CA LEU A 247 -18.05 -8.10 2.68
C LEU A 247 -18.51 -6.76 2.11
N GLY A 248 -18.91 -5.81 2.97
CA GLY A 248 -19.28 -4.46 2.57
C GLY A 248 -18.13 -3.66 1.94
N LEU A 249 -16.87 -3.94 2.29
CA LEU A 249 -15.70 -3.40 1.61
C LEU A 249 -15.50 -4.04 0.23
N LEU A 250 -15.86 -5.31 0.06
CA LEU A 250 -15.68 -6.10 -1.14
C LEU A 250 -16.85 -6.02 -2.14
N GLU A 251 -17.81 -5.13 -1.91
CA GLU A 251 -18.88 -4.86 -2.89
C GLU A 251 -18.28 -4.44 -4.23
N GLU A 252 -18.71 -5.08 -5.31
CA GLU A 252 -18.21 -4.81 -6.66
C GLU A 252 -18.58 -3.41 -7.13
N ASP A 253 -19.84 -3.02 -6.88
CA ASP A 253 -20.31 -1.65 -7.16
C ASP A 253 -19.84 -0.71 -6.04
N PRO A 254 -19.01 0.30 -6.35
CA PRO A 254 -18.58 1.29 -5.35
C PRO A 254 -19.71 2.03 -4.65
N SER A 255 -20.92 2.10 -5.26
CA SER A 255 -22.09 2.76 -4.63
C SER A 255 -22.63 2.00 -3.41
N ASN A 256 -22.47 0.66 -3.40
CA ASN A 256 -22.89 -0.21 -2.31
C ASN A 256 -21.81 -0.41 -1.23
N ARG A 257 -20.58 0.05 -1.52
CA ARG A 257 -19.43 -0.11 -0.64
C ARG A 257 -19.48 0.87 0.53
N ILE A 258 -18.83 0.53 1.66
CA ILE A 258 -18.55 1.47 2.76
C ILE A 258 -18.00 2.78 2.17
N SER A 259 -18.59 3.91 2.54
CA SER A 259 -18.44 5.15 1.77
C SER A 259 -17.15 5.92 2.03
N SER A 260 -16.48 5.71 3.19
CA SER A 260 -15.23 6.39 3.54
C SER A 260 -14.40 5.62 4.57
N ALA A 261 -13.11 5.95 4.65
CA ALA A 261 -12.20 5.41 5.68
C ALA A 261 -12.63 5.80 7.10
N GLU A 262 -13.25 6.99 7.27
CA GLU A 262 -13.81 7.45 8.55
C GLU A 262 -14.99 6.57 8.99
N ILE A 263 -15.90 6.25 8.06
CA ILE A 263 -17.02 5.34 8.35
C ILE A 263 -16.51 3.94 8.66
N LEU A 264 -15.55 3.43 7.89
CA LEU A 264 -14.93 2.13 8.18
C LEU A 264 -14.37 2.11 9.62
N LYS A 265 -13.63 3.14 10.02
CA LYS A 265 -13.11 3.25 11.38
C LYS A 265 -14.22 3.22 12.43
N SER A 266 -15.29 3.98 12.19
CA SER A 266 -16.45 4.03 13.09
C SER A 266 -17.16 2.68 13.20
N GLU A 267 -17.33 1.96 12.08
CA GLU A 267 -17.92 0.63 12.07
C GLU A 267 -17.06 -0.38 12.85
N LEU A 268 -15.72 -0.35 12.68
CA LEU A 268 -14.80 -1.21 13.42
C LEU A 268 -14.85 -0.94 14.93
N ALA A 269 -15.08 0.30 15.35
CA ALA A 269 -15.19 0.67 16.77
C ALA A 269 -16.48 0.15 17.45
N THR A 270 -17.42 -0.42 16.70
CA THR A 270 -18.66 -1.00 17.24
C THR A 270 -18.55 -2.50 17.57
N ILE A 271 -17.41 -3.13 17.27
CA ILE A 271 -17.12 -4.54 17.57
C ILE A 271 -16.39 -4.67 18.91
#